data_703dbb0d9f2768c01c2c577199f30b86
#
_entry.id   703dbb0d9f2768c01c2c577199f30b86
#
_cell.length_a   1.000
_cell.length_b   1.000
_cell.length_c   1.000
_cell.angle_alpha   90.00
_cell.angle_beta   90.00
_cell.angle_gamma   90.00
#
_symmetry.space_group_name_H-M   'P 1'
#
loop_
_entity.id
_entity.type
_entity.pdbx_description
1 polymer ?
#
loop_
_entity_poly.entity_id
_entity_poly.type
_entity_poly.pdbx_seq_one_letter_code
_entity_poly.pdbx_strand_id
1 'polypeptide(L)'
;IVGVPKTIDNDLYGTDYTIGFQTAVDTATEAIDRLIPTAQSHNRVIITEVMGRDAGWICLHSAIAAGAEVALIPEIPYDIESIKAKLTSRFNKGHGFANIVISEGAKSLAGNVVCKQSNEFGYENPVLGGIAEQLASQIRDGLDLDVRVTVLGHIQRGGTPNAFDRVLAAEFGVQAFELVKQGR
;
A
#
# COMPACT_ATOMS: atom_id res chain seq x y z
N ILE A 1 20.71 -24.77 7.59
CA ILE A 1 20.22 -23.73 6.68
C ILE A 1 19.75 -22.57 7.52
N VAL A 2 20.23 -21.37 7.24
CA VAL A 2 19.81 -20.15 7.92
C VAL A 2 18.99 -19.31 6.95
N GLY A 3 17.76 -18.94 7.35
CA GLY A 3 16.86 -18.07 6.57
C GLY A 3 17.04 -16.61 6.99
N VAL A 4 16.99 -15.70 6.01
CA VAL A 4 17.01 -14.24 6.23
C VAL A 4 15.69 -13.65 5.74
N PRO A 5 14.99 -12.83 6.57
CA PRO A 5 13.65 -12.33 6.23
C PRO A 5 13.74 -11.24 5.14
N LYS A 6 13.30 -11.56 3.93
CA LYS A 6 13.29 -10.68 2.77
C LYS A 6 11.90 -10.67 2.12
N THR A 7 11.18 -9.60 2.29
CA THR A 7 9.93 -9.26 1.58
C THR A 7 9.66 -7.76 1.76
N ILE A 8 9.01 -7.13 0.79
CA ILE A 8 8.56 -5.73 0.95
C ILE A 8 7.30 -5.63 1.81
N ASP A 9 6.57 -6.73 2.01
CA ASP A 9 5.24 -6.74 2.65
C ASP A 9 5.33 -6.68 4.18
N ASN A 10 6.51 -6.93 4.76
CA ASN A 10 6.78 -6.96 6.21
C ASN A 10 5.84 -7.91 6.99
N ASP A 11 5.52 -9.04 6.40
CA ASP A 11 4.50 -9.99 6.84
C ASP A 11 5.07 -11.31 7.42
N LEU A 12 6.36 -11.34 7.76
CA LEU A 12 7.01 -12.51 8.33
C LEU A 12 7.01 -12.49 9.85
N TYR A 13 6.53 -13.59 10.45
CA TYR A 13 6.57 -13.77 11.90
C TYR A 13 8.01 -13.89 12.42
N GLY A 14 8.29 -13.28 13.57
CA GLY A 14 9.58 -13.40 14.26
C GLY A 14 10.61 -12.33 13.91
N THR A 15 10.22 -11.33 13.15
CA THR A 15 11.04 -10.12 12.90
C THR A 15 10.16 -8.87 12.93
N ASP A 16 10.75 -7.75 13.35
CA ASP A 16 10.07 -6.45 13.33
C ASP A 16 10.12 -5.81 11.93
N TYR A 17 11.20 -6.06 11.20
CA TYR A 17 11.41 -5.53 9.86
C TYR A 17 11.95 -6.62 8.91
N THR A 18 11.49 -6.56 7.68
CA THR A 18 11.99 -7.38 6.57
C THR A 18 12.80 -6.53 5.59
N ILE A 19 13.84 -7.12 4.98
CA ILE A 19 14.68 -6.43 4.01
C ILE A 19 13.83 -6.03 2.79
N GLY A 20 13.85 -4.75 2.45
CA GLY A 20 13.15 -4.16 1.32
C GLY A 20 11.87 -3.41 1.67
N PHE A 21 11.32 -3.60 2.87
CA PHE A 21 10.09 -2.95 3.31
C PHE A 21 10.22 -1.42 3.36
N GLN A 22 11.25 -0.91 4.04
CA GLN A 22 11.42 0.54 4.18
C GLN A 22 11.69 1.22 2.84
N THR A 23 12.43 0.59 1.94
CA THR A 23 12.63 1.09 0.58
C THR A 23 11.31 1.13 -0.22
N ALA A 24 10.43 0.14 -0.04
CA ALA A 24 9.12 0.13 -0.68
C ALA A 24 8.21 1.25 -0.14
N VAL A 25 8.26 1.50 1.19
CA VAL A 25 7.54 2.62 1.82
C VAL A 25 8.04 3.96 1.28
N ASP A 26 9.36 4.17 1.17
CA ASP A 26 9.94 5.39 0.60
C ASP A 26 9.48 5.60 -0.84
N THR A 27 9.51 4.56 -1.67
CA THR A 27 9.04 4.61 -3.06
C THR A 27 7.56 4.98 -3.16
N ALA A 28 6.72 4.38 -2.31
CA ALA A 28 5.29 4.68 -2.28
C ALA A 28 5.03 6.12 -1.80
N THR A 29 5.72 6.56 -0.74
CA THR A 29 5.61 7.91 -0.20
C THR A 29 6.00 8.96 -1.23
N GLU A 30 7.16 8.78 -1.89
CA GLU A 30 7.61 9.70 -2.96
C GLU A 30 6.59 9.78 -4.11
N ALA A 31 6.01 8.65 -4.51
CA ALA A 31 4.99 8.63 -5.56
C ALA A 31 3.72 9.40 -5.14
N ILE A 32 3.26 9.23 -3.88
CA ILE A 32 2.09 9.93 -3.34
C ILE A 32 2.38 11.44 -3.27
N ASP A 33 3.55 11.85 -2.78
CA ASP A 33 3.95 13.25 -2.68
C ASP A 33 3.92 13.95 -4.05
N ARG A 34 4.32 13.26 -5.11
CA ARG A 34 4.24 13.77 -6.49
C ARG A 34 2.80 13.97 -6.98
N LEU A 35 1.82 13.26 -6.41
CA LEU A 35 0.41 13.37 -6.76
C LEU A 35 -0.32 14.49 -6.00
N ILE A 36 0.18 14.91 -4.82
CA ILE A 36 -0.45 15.95 -4.00
C ILE A 36 -0.65 17.28 -4.76
N PRO A 37 0.36 17.84 -5.44
CA PRO A 37 0.18 19.12 -6.16
C PRO A 37 -0.90 19.05 -7.25
N THR A 38 -1.00 17.92 -7.96
CA THR A 38 -2.05 17.77 -8.99
C THR A 38 -3.43 17.53 -8.38
N ALA A 39 -3.53 16.86 -7.23
CA ALA A 39 -4.77 16.74 -6.47
C ALA A 39 -5.28 18.13 -6.04
N GLN A 40 -4.40 18.96 -5.50
CA GLN A 40 -4.70 20.32 -5.04
C GLN A 40 -5.11 21.25 -6.18
N SER A 41 -4.32 21.28 -7.26
CA SER A 41 -4.55 22.23 -8.38
C SER A 41 -5.83 21.94 -9.17
N HIS A 42 -6.33 20.71 -9.14
CA HIS A 42 -7.51 20.28 -9.89
C HIS A 42 -8.71 19.95 -9.00
N ASN A 43 -8.62 20.17 -7.68
CA ASN A 43 -9.69 19.85 -6.72
C ASN A 43 -10.17 18.38 -6.85
N ARG A 44 -9.22 17.44 -6.78
CA ARG A 44 -9.46 16.01 -7.03
C ARG A 44 -9.32 15.15 -5.80
N VAL A 45 -9.99 14.01 -5.83
CA VAL A 45 -9.62 12.86 -5.01
C VAL A 45 -8.67 11.98 -5.81
N ILE A 46 -7.50 11.68 -5.26
CA ILE A 46 -6.57 10.69 -5.83
C ILE A 46 -6.54 9.47 -4.94
N ILE A 47 -6.76 8.31 -5.55
CA ILE A 47 -6.65 7.00 -4.92
C ILE A 47 -5.37 6.35 -5.42
N THR A 48 -4.43 6.07 -4.52
CA THR A 48 -3.18 5.39 -4.83
C THR A 48 -3.24 3.95 -4.33
N GLU A 49 -3.20 2.99 -5.27
CA GLU A 49 -3.13 1.56 -4.94
C GLU A 49 -1.68 1.14 -4.76
N VAL A 50 -1.39 0.52 -3.60
CA VAL A 50 -0.07 0.02 -3.23
C VAL A 50 -0.09 -1.49 -3.03
N MET A 51 1.07 -2.13 -3.15
CA MET A 51 1.26 -3.55 -2.88
C MET A 51 1.16 -3.86 -1.39
N GLY A 52 1.23 -5.14 -1.02
CA GLY A 52 1.22 -5.63 0.36
C GLY A 52 0.46 -6.94 0.53
N ARG A 53 -0.24 -7.43 -0.50
CA ARG A 53 -1.08 -8.63 -0.45
C ARG A 53 -2.05 -8.61 0.74
N ASP A 54 -1.83 -9.48 1.72
CA ASP A 54 -2.67 -9.63 2.92
C ASP A 54 -2.23 -8.73 4.08
N ALA A 55 -1.13 -7.96 3.92
CA ALA A 55 -0.59 -7.05 4.92
C ALA A 55 -0.66 -5.59 4.47
N GLY A 56 -1.16 -4.73 5.33
CA GLY A 56 -1.36 -3.31 5.07
C GLY A 56 -0.19 -2.41 5.43
N TRP A 57 1.00 -2.94 5.73
CA TRP A 57 2.12 -2.16 6.26
C TRP A 57 2.61 -1.07 5.31
N ILE A 58 2.80 -1.38 4.01
CA ILE A 58 3.22 -0.38 3.01
C ILE A 58 2.17 0.74 2.93
N CYS A 59 0.89 0.36 2.82
CA CYS A 59 -0.22 1.31 2.77
C CYS A 59 -0.25 2.22 3.99
N LEU A 60 -0.21 1.65 5.20
CA LEU A 60 -0.31 2.40 6.45
C LEU A 60 0.87 3.38 6.61
N HIS A 61 2.10 2.90 6.42
CA HIS A 61 3.29 3.73 6.59
C HIS A 61 3.38 4.84 5.55
N SER A 62 3.14 4.54 4.27
CA SER A 62 3.19 5.56 3.21
C SER A 62 2.04 6.57 3.32
N ALA A 63 0.84 6.13 3.71
CA ALA A 63 -0.29 7.03 3.94
C ALA A 63 -0.02 8.02 5.08
N ILE A 64 0.54 7.55 6.20
CA ILE A 64 0.89 8.42 7.34
C ILE A 64 2.02 9.37 6.95
N ALA A 65 3.07 8.86 6.28
CA ALA A 65 4.22 9.67 5.89
C ALA A 65 3.84 10.78 4.90
N ALA A 66 2.98 10.50 3.92
CA ALA A 66 2.51 11.48 2.95
C ALA A 66 1.31 12.31 3.43
N GLY A 67 0.79 12.07 4.65
CA GLY A 67 -0.35 12.82 5.18
C GLY A 67 -1.66 12.58 4.45
N ALA A 68 -1.89 11.36 3.96
CA ALA A 68 -3.13 11.00 3.28
C ALA A 68 -4.35 11.06 4.22
N GLU A 69 -5.51 11.40 3.67
CA GLU A 69 -6.75 11.52 4.45
C GLU A 69 -7.35 10.19 4.84
N VAL A 70 -7.10 9.14 4.06
CA VAL A 70 -7.65 7.80 4.26
C VAL A 70 -6.59 6.76 3.91
N ALA A 71 -6.40 5.78 4.79
CA ALA A 71 -5.63 4.56 4.54
C ALA A 71 -6.55 3.35 4.64
N LEU A 72 -6.55 2.49 3.63
CA LEU A 72 -7.40 1.29 3.57
C LEU A 72 -6.51 0.05 3.49
N ILE A 73 -6.54 -0.76 4.55
CA ILE A 73 -5.66 -1.91 4.74
C ILE A 73 -6.45 -3.22 4.75
N PRO A 74 -5.84 -4.36 4.40
CA PRO A 74 -6.54 -5.66 4.36
C PRO A 74 -7.10 -6.11 5.70
N GLU A 75 -6.44 -5.73 6.78
CA GLU A 75 -6.77 -6.14 8.16
C GLU A 75 -8.06 -5.53 8.69
N ILE A 76 -8.46 -4.37 8.13
CA ILE A 76 -9.67 -3.65 8.55
C ILE A 76 -10.57 -3.42 7.33
N PRO A 77 -11.66 -4.19 7.18
CA PRO A 77 -12.61 -3.96 6.11
C PRO A 77 -13.18 -2.54 6.14
N TYR A 78 -13.20 -1.87 4.97
CA TYR A 78 -13.68 -0.50 4.90
C TYR A 78 -15.19 -0.40 4.64
N ASP A 79 -15.79 0.65 5.20
CA ASP A 79 -17.15 1.07 4.91
C ASP A 79 -17.15 2.24 3.93
N ILE A 80 -17.76 2.05 2.77
CA ILE A 80 -17.83 3.06 1.72
C ILE A 80 -18.58 4.32 2.15
N GLU A 81 -19.62 4.18 2.96
CA GLU A 81 -20.41 5.33 3.41
C GLU A 81 -19.62 6.20 4.40
N SER A 82 -18.78 5.59 5.24
CA SER A 82 -17.85 6.33 6.12
C SER A 82 -16.82 7.12 5.30
N ILE A 83 -16.31 6.53 4.20
CA ILE A 83 -15.38 7.23 3.30
C ILE A 83 -16.07 8.42 2.63
N LYS A 84 -17.26 8.23 2.06
CA LYS A 84 -18.06 9.28 1.44
C LYS A 84 -18.36 10.41 2.41
N ALA A 85 -18.77 10.09 3.64
CA ALA A 85 -19.03 11.08 4.68
C ALA A 85 -17.78 11.89 5.02
N LYS A 86 -16.61 11.25 5.13
CA LYS A 86 -15.33 11.93 5.37
C LYS A 86 -14.95 12.87 4.23
N LEU A 87 -15.07 12.43 2.98
CA LEU A 87 -14.81 13.25 1.80
C LEU A 87 -15.76 14.45 1.74
N THR A 88 -17.06 14.24 1.91
CA THR A 88 -18.07 15.29 1.94
C THR A 88 -17.75 16.33 3.02
N SER A 89 -17.44 15.88 4.24
CA SER A 89 -17.06 16.79 5.34
C SER A 89 -15.82 17.62 5.00
N ARG A 90 -14.82 16.99 4.36
CA ARG A 90 -13.56 17.65 3.98
C ARG A 90 -13.80 18.73 2.91
N PHE A 91 -14.53 18.40 1.84
CA PHE A 91 -14.84 19.34 0.77
C PHE A 91 -15.72 20.49 1.27
N ASN A 92 -16.70 20.24 2.13
CA ASN A 92 -17.53 21.26 2.75
C ASN A 92 -16.75 22.22 3.66
N LYS A 93 -15.62 21.79 4.22
CA LYS A 93 -14.70 22.66 5.01
C LYS A 93 -13.74 23.48 4.14
N GLY A 94 -13.87 23.43 2.82
CA GLY A 94 -13.04 24.19 1.88
C GLY A 94 -11.73 23.52 1.47
N HIS A 95 -11.49 22.26 1.90
CA HIS A 95 -10.35 21.47 1.41
C HIS A 95 -10.75 20.81 0.07
N GLY A 96 -10.35 21.41 -1.02
CA GLY A 96 -10.78 21.00 -2.37
C GLY A 96 -10.16 19.70 -2.89
N PHE A 97 -9.38 18.94 -2.12
CA PHE A 97 -8.73 17.70 -2.55
C PHE A 97 -8.65 16.66 -1.44
N ALA A 98 -8.42 15.41 -1.80
CA ALA A 98 -8.10 14.34 -0.86
C ALA A 98 -7.19 13.28 -1.50
N ASN A 99 -6.32 12.68 -0.69
CA ASN A 99 -5.52 11.52 -1.05
C ASN A 99 -5.98 10.31 -0.24
N ILE A 100 -6.24 9.22 -0.95
CA ILE A 100 -6.60 7.92 -0.37
C ILE A 100 -5.50 6.95 -0.76
N VAL A 101 -4.92 6.24 0.20
CA VAL A 101 -4.00 5.14 -0.08
C VAL A 101 -4.73 3.84 0.23
N ILE A 102 -4.70 2.90 -0.70
CA ILE A 102 -5.36 1.61 -0.57
C ILE A 102 -4.40 0.47 -0.88
N SER A 103 -4.34 -0.53 0.00
CA SER A 103 -3.61 -1.77 -0.29
C SER A 103 -4.37 -2.61 -1.32
N GLU A 104 -3.67 -3.26 -2.25
CA GLU A 104 -4.24 -4.15 -3.27
C GLU A 104 -5.10 -5.29 -2.68
N GLY A 105 -4.85 -5.66 -1.41
CA GLY A 105 -5.60 -6.69 -0.68
C GLY A 105 -6.72 -6.15 0.21
N ALA A 106 -7.01 -4.85 0.19
CA ALA A 106 -8.09 -4.26 0.98
C ALA A 106 -9.46 -4.84 0.60
N LYS A 107 -10.38 -4.86 1.57
CA LYS A 107 -11.72 -5.45 1.43
C LYS A 107 -12.77 -4.46 1.90
N SER A 108 -13.91 -4.41 1.20
CA SER A 108 -15.08 -3.70 1.73
C SER A 108 -15.82 -4.57 2.74
N LEU A 109 -16.62 -3.97 3.63
CA LEU A 109 -17.51 -4.70 4.55
C LEU A 109 -18.52 -5.62 3.83
N ALA A 110 -18.88 -5.27 2.59
CA ALA A 110 -19.87 -6.02 1.80
C ALA A 110 -19.22 -6.96 0.76
N GLY A 111 -17.89 -6.98 0.63
CA GLY A 111 -17.26 -7.54 -0.55
C GLY A 111 -16.12 -8.52 -0.31
N ASN A 112 -15.84 -9.24 -1.37
CA ASN A 112 -14.70 -10.14 -1.51
C ASN A 112 -13.46 -9.35 -1.97
N VAL A 113 -12.29 -9.99 -1.85
CA VAL A 113 -11.04 -9.50 -2.45
C VAL A 113 -11.21 -9.34 -3.96
N VAL A 114 -10.77 -8.20 -4.50
CA VAL A 114 -10.83 -7.94 -5.95
C VAL A 114 -9.60 -8.54 -6.62
N CYS A 115 -9.84 -9.45 -7.57
CA CYS A 115 -8.79 -10.12 -8.32
C CYS A 115 -8.88 -9.73 -9.81
N LYS A 116 -7.75 -9.39 -10.43
CA LYS A 116 -7.67 -9.06 -11.87
C LYS A 116 -7.79 -10.28 -12.77
N GLN A 117 -7.39 -11.45 -12.31
CA GLN A 117 -7.47 -12.72 -13.07
C GLN A 117 -7.75 -13.89 -12.14
N SER A 118 -8.69 -14.75 -12.54
CA SER A 118 -8.80 -16.10 -12.02
C SER A 118 -7.70 -16.98 -12.63
N ASN A 119 -7.16 -17.91 -11.83
CA ASN A 119 -6.06 -18.80 -12.15
C ASN A 119 -6.23 -19.62 -13.45
N GLU A 120 -5.87 -19.08 -14.61
CA GLU A 120 -5.78 -19.88 -15.87
C GLU A 120 -4.45 -20.65 -15.99
N PHE A 121 -3.44 -20.36 -15.17
CA PHE A 121 -2.10 -20.96 -15.26
C PHE A 121 -1.64 -21.74 -14.02
N GLY A 122 -2.55 -22.15 -13.12
CA GLY A 122 -2.19 -23.06 -12.02
C GLY A 122 -1.32 -22.45 -10.91
N TYR A 123 -1.16 -21.14 -10.86
CA TYR A 123 -0.55 -20.47 -9.70
C TYR A 123 -1.55 -20.47 -8.54
N GLU A 124 -1.11 -20.91 -7.37
CA GLU A 124 -1.95 -21.05 -6.17
C GLU A 124 -2.52 -19.73 -5.64
N ASN A 125 -2.01 -18.58 -6.11
CA ASN A 125 -2.40 -17.26 -5.62
C ASN A 125 -3.02 -16.39 -6.72
N PRO A 126 -4.23 -15.85 -6.51
CA PRO A 126 -4.86 -14.93 -7.45
C PRO A 126 -4.04 -13.64 -7.61
N VAL A 127 -4.09 -13.05 -8.81
CA VAL A 127 -3.48 -11.73 -9.06
C VAL A 127 -4.40 -10.67 -8.46
N LEU A 128 -3.98 -10.06 -7.36
CA LEU A 128 -4.69 -8.96 -6.72
C LEU A 128 -4.61 -7.68 -7.55
N GLY A 129 -5.55 -6.77 -7.33
CA GLY A 129 -5.56 -5.42 -7.91
C GLY A 129 -6.90 -5.05 -8.55
N GLY A 130 -7.06 -3.74 -8.78
CA GLY A 130 -8.33 -3.17 -9.28
C GLY A 130 -9.27 -2.72 -8.18
N ILE A 131 -8.89 -2.88 -6.91
CA ILE A 131 -9.68 -2.42 -5.76
C ILE A 131 -9.80 -0.88 -5.76
N ALA A 132 -8.75 -0.17 -6.20
CA ALA A 132 -8.79 1.29 -6.30
C ALA A 132 -9.80 1.78 -7.34
N GLU A 133 -9.93 1.10 -8.50
CA GLU A 133 -10.95 1.42 -9.49
C GLU A 133 -12.37 1.11 -8.99
N GLN A 134 -12.54 0.00 -8.26
CA GLN A 134 -13.82 -0.30 -7.62
C GLN A 134 -14.19 0.78 -6.61
N LEU A 135 -13.27 1.18 -5.75
CA LEU A 135 -13.48 2.26 -4.78
C LEU A 135 -13.80 3.59 -5.48
N ALA A 136 -13.07 3.91 -6.55
CA ALA A 136 -13.32 5.11 -7.35
C ALA A 136 -14.73 5.12 -7.94
N SER A 137 -15.19 4.00 -8.50
CA SER A 137 -16.56 3.86 -9.01
C SER A 137 -17.58 4.09 -7.89
N GLN A 138 -17.41 3.45 -6.74
CA GLN A 138 -18.31 3.59 -5.60
C GLN A 138 -18.39 5.04 -5.08
N ILE A 139 -17.27 5.78 -5.10
CA ILE A 139 -17.25 7.20 -4.71
C ILE A 139 -17.98 8.05 -5.75
N ARG A 140 -17.71 7.86 -7.04
CA ARG A 140 -18.38 8.59 -8.14
C ARG A 140 -19.91 8.37 -8.17
N ASP A 141 -20.36 7.16 -7.85
CA ASP A 141 -21.78 6.81 -7.81
C ASP A 141 -22.58 7.54 -6.70
N GLY A 142 -21.88 8.16 -5.74
CA GLY A 142 -22.54 8.83 -4.63
C GLY A 142 -22.14 10.28 -4.43
N LEU A 143 -21.06 10.73 -5.06
CA LEU A 143 -20.52 12.09 -4.92
C LEU A 143 -20.08 12.63 -6.28
N ASP A 144 -20.43 13.89 -6.56
CA ASP A 144 -19.96 14.62 -7.75
C ASP A 144 -18.52 15.14 -7.51
N LEU A 145 -17.57 14.20 -7.50
CA LEU A 145 -16.14 14.47 -7.29
C LEU A 145 -15.32 13.91 -8.46
N ASP A 146 -14.29 14.66 -8.89
CA ASP A 146 -13.29 14.14 -9.84
C ASP A 146 -12.34 13.20 -9.11
N VAL A 147 -12.54 11.89 -9.32
CA VAL A 147 -11.73 10.83 -8.69
C VAL A 147 -10.79 10.23 -9.72
N ARG A 148 -9.50 10.18 -9.39
CA ARG A 148 -8.45 9.56 -10.22
C ARG A 148 -7.78 8.43 -9.46
N VAL A 149 -7.35 7.42 -10.21
CA VAL A 149 -6.65 6.25 -9.67
C VAL A 149 -5.22 6.22 -10.21
N THR A 150 -4.30 5.88 -9.33
CA THR A 150 -2.92 5.56 -9.66
C THR A 150 -2.55 4.24 -9.02
N VAL A 151 -2.14 3.26 -9.81
CA VAL A 151 -1.66 1.96 -9.34
C VAL A 151 -0.15 1.94 -9.42
N LEU A 152 0.54 1.89 -8.28
CA LEU A 152 2.00 1.90 -8.26
C LEU A 152 2.60 0.58 -8.76
N GLY A 153 1.98 -0.55 -8.39
CA GLY A 153 2.41 -1.86 -8.85
C GLY A 153 3.89 -2.13 -8.58
N HIS A 154 4.57 -2.72 -9.55
CA HIS A 154 5.93 -3.24 -9.40
C HIS A 154 7.04 -2.19 -9.26
N ILE A 155 6.77 -0.89 -9.41
CA ILE A 155 7.79 0.13 -9.11
C ILE A 155 8.23 0.10 -7.64
N GLN A 156 7.36 -0.38 -6.75
CA GLN A 156 7.64 -0.57 -5.32
C GLN A 156 8.64 -1.71 -5.05
N ARG A 157 8.92 -2.57 -6.04
CA ARG A 157 9.88 -3.68 -5.96
C ARG A 157 11.27 -3.32 -6.51
N GLY A 158 11.41 -2.13 -7.04
CA GLY A 158 12.63 -1.66 -7.70
C GLY A 158 13.30 -0.52 -6.95
N GLY A 159 14.31 0.04 -7.61
CA GLY A 159 15.06 1.18 -7.11
C GLY A 159 16.27 0.80 -6.24
N THR A 160 16.93 1.83 -5.74
CA THR A 160 18.09 1.70 -4.87
C THR A 160 17.65 1.52 -3.43
N PRO A 161 18.13 0.47 -2.70
CA PRO A 161 17.80 0.32 -1.29
C PRO A 161 18.18 1.55 -0.47
N ASN A 162 17.30 1.97 0.44
CA ASN A 162 17.59 3.05 1.35
C ASN A 162 18.64 2.65 2.42
N ALA A 163 19.10 3.61 3.24
CA ALA A 163 20.14 3.35 4.23
C ALA A 163 19.68 2.32 5.29
N PHE A 164 18.40 2.35 5.68
CA PHE A 164 17.85 1.41 6.67
C PHE A 164 17.96 -0.04 6.18
N ASP A 165 17.44 -0.32 4.98
CA ASP A 165 17.47 -1.68 4.41
C ASP A 165 18.89 -2.19 4.17
N ARG A 166 19.84 -1.30 3.82
CA ARG A 166 21.26 -1.67 3.66
C ARG A 166 21.90 -2.09 5.00
N VAL A 167 21.64 -1.34 6.08
CA VAL A 167 22.16 -1.65 7.40
C VAL A 167 21.54 -2.95 7.92
N LEU A 168 20.21 -3.07 7.82
CA LEU A 168 19.48 -4.28 8.22
C LEU A 168 19.98 -5.52 7.48
N ALA A 169 20.19 -5.42 6.16
CA ALA A 169 20.71 -6.52 5.35
C ALA A 169 22.15 -6.92 5.76
N ALA A 170 22.99 -5.95 6.08
CA ALA A 170 24.36 -6.22 6.58
C ALA A 170 24.33 -6.93 7.93
N GLU A 171 23.51 -6.47 8.88
CA GLU A 171 23.34 -7.08 10.20
C GLU A 171 22.84 -8.53 10.08
N PHE A 172 21.79 -8.76 9.30
CA PHE A 172 21.29 -10.11 9.07
C PHE A 172 22.33 -11.02 8.39
N GLY A 173 23.09 -10.48 7.42
CA GLY A 173 24.16 -11.22 6.76
C GLY A 173 25.25 -11.68 7.73
N VAL A 174 25.71 -10.79 8.62
CA VAL A 174 26.70 -11.11 9.65
C VAL A 174 26.17 -12.17 10.61
N GLN A 175 24.94 -11.99 11.12
CA GLN A 175 24.33 -12.95 12.04
C GLN A 175 24.10 -14.32 11.39
N ALA A 176 23.65 -14.36 10.13
CA ALA A 176 23.48 -15.59 9.39
C ALA A 176 24.83 -16.36 9.23
N PHE A 177 25.92 -15.63 8.94
CA PHE A 177 27.25 -16.23 8.85
C PHE A 177 27.69 -16.83 10.19
N GLU A 178 27.53 -16.10 11.30
CA GLU A 178 27.90 -16.60 12.63
C GLU A 178 27.06 -17.81 13.05
N LEU A 179 25.78 -17.88 12.72
CA LEU A 179 24.93 -19.05 12.97
C LEU A 179 25.42 -20.27 12.17
N VAL A 180 25.76 -20.10 10.90
CA VAL A 180 26.33 -21.19 10.06
C VAL A 180 27.65 -21.69 10.64
N LYS A 181 28.54 -20.77 11.07
CA LYS A 181 29.83 -21.09 11.70
C LYS A 181 29.65 -21.89 12.99
N GLN A 182 28.60 -21.65 13.75
CA GLN A 182 28.25 -22.39 14.97
C GLN A 182 27.55 -23.75 14.68
N GLY A 183 27.33 -24.10 13.42
CA GLY A 183 26.64 -25.34 13.02
C GLY A 183 25.12 -25.32 13.20
N ARG A 184 24.54 -24.14 13.28
CA ARG A 184 23.10 -23.92 13.41
C ARG A 184 22.39 -23.81 12.08
#